data_5e5d003a1c9e526cba535e5743d1d073
#
_entry.id   5e5d003a1c9e526cba535e5743d1d073
#
_cell.length_a   1.000
_cell.length_b   1.000
_cell.length_c   1.000
_cell.angle_alpha   90.00
_cell.angle_beta   90.00
_cell.angle_gamma   90.00
#
_symmetry.space_group_name_H-M   'P 1'
#
loop_
_entity.id
_entity.type
_entity.pdbx_description
1 polymer ?
#
loop_
_entity_poly.entity_id
_entity_poly.type
_entity_poly.pdbx_seq_one_letter_code
_entity_poly.pdbx_strand_id
1 'polypeptide(L)'
;MIANMMETAINIKTFIMLGWRNLWRQKRRSLVVILSITIGVVLMLLQIAIMNGMITQMLENNISTKLGHISIAKKGFFDDMKLESNFLPDPRMLDRISKEKNVVAVAPRVKAFAMIRTSEASRGVIVMGIYPDREKNISKINEYTLNEEGSRYLDDPSANDILISKTLAEKLDVVVGDKVVLLVQDEDNEMTGVGLTVRGLFQTPVR
;
A
#
# COMPACT_ATOMS: atom_id res chain seq x y z
N MET A 1 -58.23 5.78 20.67
CA MET A 1 -56.82 5.55 20.21
C MET A 1 -56.60 4.08 19.81
N ILE A 2 -57.00 3.10 20.60
CA ILE A 2 -56.86 1.67 20.29
C ILE A 2 -57.68 1.21 19.09
N ALA A 3 -58.91 1.70 18.92
CA ALA A 3 -59.78 1.39 17.79
C ALA A 3 -59.20 1.83 16.43
N ASN A 4 -58.61 3.02 16.34
CA ASN A 4 -57.95 3.50 15.12
C ASN A 4 -56.70 2.66 14.75
N MET A 5 -55.95 2.17 15.74
CA MET A 5 -54.79 1.28 15.49
C MET A 5 -55.24 -0.11 14.95
N MET A 6 -56.35 -0.64 15.46
CA MET A 6 -56.89 -1.91 14.97
C MET A 6 -57.46 -1.78 13.56
N GLU A 7 -58.15 -0.71 13.23
CA GLU A 7 -58.68 -0.45 11.89
C GLU A 7 -57.56 -0.27 10.86
N THR A 8 -56.48 0.43 11.22
CA THR A 8 -55.29 0.60 10.38
C THR A 8 -54.56 -0.76 10.13
N ALA A 9 -54.46 -1.60 11.18
CA ALA A 9 -53.85 -2.91 11.07
C ALA A 9 -54.66 -3.88 10.19
N ILE A 10 -56.00 -3.82 10.28
CA ILE A 10 -56.87 -4.62 9.42
C ILE A 10 -56.74 -4.21 7.95
N ASN A 11 -56.68 -2.89 7.68
CA ASN A 11 -56.48 -2.34 6.35
C ASN A 11 -55.12 -2.80 5.74
N ILE A 12 -54.04 -2.72 6.48
CA ILE A 12 -52.71 -3.14 6.00
C ILE A 12 -52.69 -4.64 5.68
N LYS A 13 -53.26 -5.49 6.54
CA LYS A 13 -53.34 -6.94 6.28
C LYS A 13 -54.13 -7.22 5.03
N THR A 14 -55.23 -6.54 4.81
CA THR A 14 -56.11 -6.70 3.62
C THR A 14 -55.37 -6.26 2.36
N PHE A 15 -54.63 -5.12 2.40
CA PHE A 15 -53.82 -4.65 1.28
C PHE A 15 -52.69 -5.63 0.92
N ILE A 16 -52.02 -6.18 1.90
CA ILE A 16 -50.96 -7.19 1.69
C ILE A 16 -51.56 -8.44 1.05
N MET A 17 -52.72 -8.92 1.54
CA MET A 17 -53.39 -10.11 1.02
C MET A 17 -53.87 -9.94 -0.42
N LEU A 18 -54.45 -8.78 -0.74
CA LEU A 18 -54.85 -8.41 -2.09
C LEU A 18 -53.64 -8.27 -3.03
N GLY A 19 -52.57 -7.65 -2.59
CA GLY A 19 -51.32 -7.54 -3.32
C GLY A 19 -50.73 -8.93 -3.64
N TRP A 20 -50.67 -9.82 -2.65
CA TRP A 20 -50.19 -11.19 -2.80
C TRP A 20 -51.02 -11.98 -3.83
N ARG A 21 -52.35 -11.87 -3.73
CA ARG A 21 -53.28 -12.57 -4.68
C ARG A 21 -53.13 -12.02 -6.10
N ASN A 22 -52.82 -10.72 -6.26
CA ASN A 22 -52.63 -10.11 -7.56
C ASN A 22 -51.28 -10.51 -8.19
N LEU A 23 -50.22 -10.67 -7.38
CA LEU A 23 -48.93 -11.19 -7.83
C LEU A 23 -49.07 -12.62 -8.43
N TRP A 24 -49.83 -13.46 -7.80
CA TRP A 24 -50.03 -14.85 -8.26
C TRP A 24 -50.96 -14.96 -9.49
N ARG A 25 -51.78 -13.96 -9.75
CA ARG A 25 -52.67 -13.95 -10.92
C ARG A 25 -51.89 -13.72 -12.24
N GLN A 26 -50.77 -12.99 -12.21
CA GLN A 26 -49.91 -12.73 -13.35
C GLN A 26 -48.48 -13.26 -13.12
N LYS A 27 -48.36 -14.54 -12.88
CA LYS A 27 -47.10 -15.20 -12.46
C LYS A 27 -45.90 -14.87 -13.36
N ARG A 28 -46.06 -14.89 -14.68
CA ARG A 28 -44.97 -14.63 -15.63
C ARG A 28 -44.43 -13.19 -15.50
N ARG A 29 -45.32 -12.20 -15.40
CA ARG A 29 -44.92 -10.80 -15.27
C ARG A 29 -44.27 -10.51 -13.92
N SER A 30 -44.84 -11.01 -12.85
CA SER A 30 -44.29 -10.89 -11.50
C SER A 30 -42.92 -11.56 -11.36
N LEU A 31 -42.75 -12.74 -11.96
CA LEU A 31 -41.49 -13.46 -11.93
C LEU A 31 -40.36 -12.69 -12.65
N VAL A 32 -40.65 -12.10 -13.81
CA VAL A 32 -39.67 -11.28 -14.53
C VAL A 32 -39.22 -10.08 -13.67
N VAL A 33 -40.17 -9.37 -13.04
CA VAL A 33 -39.85 -8.23 -12.18
C VAL A 33 -39.03 -8.65 -10.96
N ILE A 34 -39.45 -9.71 -10.27
CA ILE A 34 -38.71 -10.23 -9.11
C ILE A 34 -37.30 -10.67 -9.51
N LEU A 35 -37.14 -11.41 -10.59
CA LEU A 35 -35.82 -11.81 -11.08
C LEU A 35 -34.94 -10.60 -11.42
N SER A 36 -35.48 -9.59 -12.08
CA SER A 36 -34.72 -8.37 -12.43
C SER A 36 -34.22 -7.66 -11.19
N ILE A 37 -35.09 -7.51 -10.18
CA ILE A 37 -34.71 -6.89 -8.90
C ILE A 37 -33.67 -7.73 -8.17
N THR A 38 -33.89 -9.05 -8.10
CA THR A 38 -32.96 -9.99 -7.43
C THR A 38 -31.59 -9.93 -8.08
N ILE A 39 -31.52 -10.00 -9.41
CA ILE A 39 -30.25 -9.91 -10.15
C ILE A 39 -29.58 -8.56 -9.85
N GLY A 40 -30.32 -7.46 -9.88
CA GLY A 40 -29.78 -6.14 -9.57
C GLY A 40 -29.17 -6.06 -8.16
N VAL A 41 -29.88 -6.58 -7.17
CA VAL A 41 -29.38 -6.62 -5.78
C VAL A 41 -28.14 -7.52 -5.64
N VAL A 42 -28.16 -8.70 -6.26
CA VAL A 42 -27.00 -9.60 -6.24
C VAL A 42 -25.77 -8.96 -6.88
N LEU A 43 -25.92 -8.31 -8.03
CA LEU A 43 -24.82 -7.61 -8.70
C LEU A 43 -24.29 -6.46 -7.85
N MET A 44 -25.16 -5.70 -7.20
CA MET A 44 -24.76 -4.62 -6.28
C MET A 44 -23.95 -5.16 -5.08
N LEU A 45 -24.41 -6.26 -4.47
CA LEU A 45 -23.68 -6.88 -3.36
C LEU A 45 -22.32 -7.42 -3.80
N LEU A 46 -22.25 -8.07 -4.97
CA LEU A 46 -20.99 -8.54 -5.54
C LEU A 46 -20.01 -7.39 -5.79
N GLN A 47 -20.51 -6.28 -6.35
CA GLN A 47 -19.66 -5.09 -6.59
C GLN A 47 -19.09 -4.54 -5.28
N ILE A 48 -19.90 -4.41 -4.22
CA ILE A 48 -19.45 -3.93 -2.91
C ILE A 48 -18.42 -4.90 -2.32
N ALA A 49 -18.63 -6.22 -2.42
CA ALA A 49 -17.70 -7.22 -1.91
C ALA A 49 -16.34 -7.16 -2.61
N ILE A 50 -16.34 -7.06 -3.94
CA ILE A 50 -15.11 -6.94 -4.75
C ILE A 50 -14.37 -5.65 -4.39
N MET A 51 -15.09 -4.51 -4.32
CA MET A 51 -14.50 -3.21 -3.99
C MET A 51 -13.86 -3.19 -2.61
N ASN A 52 -14.54 -3.73 -1.59
CA ASN A 52 -13.99 -3.84 -0.24
C ASN A 52 -12.74 -4.75 -0.21
N GLY A 53 -12.77 -5.87 -0.93
CA GLY A 53 -11.61 -6.76 -1.06
C GLY A 53 -10.40 -6.05 -1.68
N MET A 54 -10.61 -5.32 -2.77
CA MET A 54 -9.55 -4.55 -3.42
C MET A 54 -8.97 -3.46 -2.52
N ILE A 55 -9.82 -2.70 -1.83
CA ILE A 55 -9.36 -1.63 -0.91
C ILE A 55 -8.54 -2.24 0.23
N THR A 56 -9.02 -3.31 0.85
CA THR A 56 -8.30 -4.00 1.94
C THR A 56 -6.94 -4.48 1.47
N GLN A 57 -6.87 -5.14 0.32
CA GLN A 57 -5.62 -5.63 -0.26
C GLN A 57 -4.66 -4.49 -0.62
N MET A 58 -5.18 -3.38 -1.18
CA MET A 58 -4.38 -2.21 -1.50
C MET A 58 -3.79 -1.55 -0.24
N LEU A 59 -4.58 -1.44 0.83
CA LEU A 59 -4.11 -0.91 2.11
C LEU A 59 -3.03 -1.82 2.71
N GLU A 60 -3.27 -3.11 2.77
CA GLU A 60 -2.32 -4.08 3.34
C GLU A 60 -1.00 -4.08 2.57
N ASN A 61 -1.05 -4.04 1.24
CA ASN A 61 0.15 -3.94 0.41
C ASN A 61 0.93 -2.64 0.63
N ASN A 62 0.26 -1.49 0.74
CA ASN A 62 0.92 -0.21 1.00
C ASN A 62 1.56 -0.16 2.40
N ILE A 63 0.88 -0.68 3.41
CA ILE A 63 1.39 -0.74 4.77
C ILE A 63 2.61 -1.65 4.83
N SER A 64 2.53 -2.85 4.23
CA SER A 64 3.58 -3.87 4.30
C SER A 64 4.82 -3.55 3.45
N THR A 65 4.71 -2.70 2.42
CA THR A 65 5.83 -2.43 1.52
C THR A 65 6.46 -1.04 1.70
N LYS A 66 5.68 -0.02 2.05
CA LYS A 66 6.16 1.37 1.97
C LYS A 66 6.09 2.17 3.26
N LEU A 67 4.98 2.10 3.97
CA LEU A 67 4.68 3.08 5.02
C LEU A 67 4.86 2.52 6.44
N GLY A 68 4.59 1.24 6.66
CA GLY A 68 4.31 0.73 7.99
C GLY A 68 2.94 1.24 8.49
N HIS A 69 2.56 0.89 9.71
CA HIS A 69 1.27 1.31 10.28
C HIS A 69 1.28 2.77 10.76
N ILE A 70 2.41 3.24 11.28
CA ILE A 70 2.58 4.61 11.79
C ILE A 70 3.92 5.13 11.28
N SER A 71 3.91 6.36 10.77
CA SER A 71 5.12 7.07 10.35
C SER A 71 5.24 8.38 11.12
N ILE A 72 6.40 8.61 11.71
CA ILE A 72 6.73 9.84 12.42
C ILE A 72 7.74 10.61 11.57
N ALA A 73 7.39 11.81 11.17
CA ALA A 73 8.23 12.67 10.36
C ALA A 73 8.20 14.13 10.87
N LYS A 74 9.19 14.92 10.51
CA LYS A 74 9.19 16.37 10.77
C LYS A 74 8.03 17.02 10.02
N LYS A 75 7.43 18.04 10.60
CA LYS A 75 6.35 18.80 9.96
C LYS A 75 6.82 19.37 8.61
N GLY A 76 6.07 19.14 7.55
CA GLY A 76 6.38 19.55 6.18
C GLY A 76 7.22 18.55 5.37
N PHE A 77 7.72 17.48 5.97
CA PHE A 77 8.53 16.49 5.26
C PHE A 77 7.84 15.87 4.04
N PHE A 78 6.54 15.59 4.14
CA PHE A 78 5.79 14.98 3.05
C PHE A 78 5.48 15.93 1.88
N ASP A 79 5.66 17.24 2.08
CA ASP A 79 5.40 18.23 1.04
C ASP A 79 6.60 18.35 0.08
N ASP A 80 7.83 18.33 0.61
CA ASP A 80 9.05 18.57 -0.16
C ASP A 80 10.00 17.35 -0.23
N MET A 81 9.94 16.41 0.71
CA MET A 81 10.85 15.26 0.86
C MET A 81 12.34 15.63 0.74
N LYS A 82 12.71 16.84 1.19
CA LYS A 82 14.08 17.29 1.20
C LYS A 82 14.89 16.61 2.29
N LEU A 83 16.19 16.45 2.08
CA LEU A 83 17.08 15.83 3.06
C LEU A 83 17.12 16.62 4.38
N GLU A 84 17.07 17.95 4.32
CA GLU A 84 16.98 18.89 5.46
C GLU A 84 15.73 18.67 6.34
N SER A 85 14.67 18.15 5.75
CA SER A 85 13.41 17.86 6.44
C SER A 85 13.42 16.51 7.17
N ASN A 86 14.47 15.73 7.06
CA ASN A 86 14.70 14.57 7.90
C ASN A 86 15.14 15.00 9.30
N PHE A 87 14.93 14.17 10.29
CA PHE A 87 15.43 14.37 11.65
C PHE A 87 16.14 13.11 12.13
N LEU A 88 17.19 13.31 12.91
CA LEU A 88 17.87 12.19 13.54
C LEU A 88 17.12 11.84 14.83
N PRO A 89 16.50 10.65 14.93
CA PRO A 89 15.76 10.28 16.12
C PRO A 89 16.72 10.05 17.29
N ASP A 90 16.39 10.57 18.47
CA ASP A 90 17.11 10.26 19.69
C ASP A 90 17.00 8.75 19.99
N PRO A 91 18.11 8.04 20.28
CA PRO A 91 18.09 6.64 20.68
C PRO A 91 17.12 6.34 21.83
N ARG A 92 16.98 7.27 22.78
CA ARG A 92 16.02 7.17 23.89
C ARG A 92 14.56 7.21 23.42
N MET A 93 14.28 8.00 22.39
CA MET A 93 12.95 8.04 21.78
C MET A 93 12.61 6.72 21.11
N LEU A 94 13.54 6.14 20.35
CA LEU A 94 13.36 4.83 19.71
C LEU A 94 13.15 3.73 20.74
N ASP A 95 13.90 3.72 21.83
CA ASP A 95 13.77 2.75 22.91
C ASP A 95 12.42 2.88 23.64
N ARG A 96 11.95 4.09 23.87
CA ARG A 96 10.63 4.33 24.47
C ARG A 96 9.50 3.83 23.58
N ILE A 97 9.53 4.16 22.27
CA ILE A 97 8.51 3.73 21.32
C ILE A 97 8.49 2.21 21.17
N SER A 98 9.67 1.57 21.13
CA SER A 98 9.76 0.11 21.01
C SER A 98 9.20 -0.67 22.23
N LYS A 99 9.12 -0.01 23.39
CA LYS A 99 8.56 -0.60 24.63
C LYS A 99 7.05 -0.35 24.79
N GLU A 100 6.45 0.44 23.92
CA GLU A 100 5.02 0.73 24.00
C GLU A 100 4.18 -0.51 23.64
N LYS A 101 3.05 -0.65 24.35
CA LYS A 101 2.12 -1.75 24.12
C LYS A 101 1.59 -1.69 22.69
N ASN A 102 1.61 -2.83 21.99
CA ASN A 102 1.19 -2.99 20.60
C ASN A 102 2.18 -2.46 19.54
N VAL A 103 3.38 -2.05 19.90
CA VAL A 103 4.46 -1.77 18.96
C VAL A 103 5.26 -3.06 18.74
N VAL A 104 5.25 -3.57 17.51
CA VAL A 104 5.95 -4.81 17.14
C VAL A 104 7.40 -4.51 16.75
N ALA A 105 7.63 -3.45 15.96
CA ALA A 105 8.95 -3.07 15.50
C ALA A 105 9.04 -1.57 15.21
N VAL A 106 10.24 -1.02 15.30
CA VAL A 106 10.56 0.38 14.98
C VAL A 106 11.81 0.40 14.12
N ALA A 107 11.74 1.03 12.93
CA ALA A 107 12.90 1.26 12.08
C ALA A 107 13.00 2.73 11.66
N PRO A 108 14.12 3.38 11.92
CA PRO A 108 14.40 4.68 11.33
C PRO A 108 14.68 4.52 9.82
N ARG A 109 14.16 5.45 9.04
CA ARG A 109 14.32 5.52 7.59
C ARG A 109 14.68 6.93 7.17
N VAL A 110 15.54 7.06 6.19
CA VAL A 110 15.81 8.33 5.50
C VAL A 110 15.20 8.24 4.12
N LYS A 111 14.42 9.24 3.71
CA LYS A 111 13.87 9.30 2.36
C LYS A 111 14.28 10.61 1.71
N ALA A 112 14.70 10.53 0.45
CA ALA A 112 15.03 11.70 -0.33
C ALA A 112 14.70 11.48 -1.81
N PHE A 113 14.48 12.57 -2.54
CA PHE A 113 14.52 12.53 -3.99
C PHE A 113 15.96 12.42 -4.45
N ALA A 114 16.19 11.54 -5.40
CA ALA A 114 17.51 11.28 -5.97
C ALA A 114 17.40 11.02 -7.47
N MET A 115 18.52 11.13 -8.14
CA MET A 115 18.67 10.68 -9.51
C MET A 115 19.62 9.48 -9.53
N ILE A 116 19.14 8.34 -10.03
CA ILE A 116 19.99 7.19 -10.29
C ILE A 116 20.49 7.24 -11.72
N ARG A 117 21.79 7.05 -11.91
CA ARG A 117 22.47 7.17 -13.20
C ARG A 117 23.34 5.96 -13.48
N THR A 118 23.29 5.52 -14.73
CA THR A 118 24.22 4.54 -15.32
C THR A 118 25.00 5.20 -16.47
N SER A 119 25.79 4.44 -17.20
CA SER A 119 26.44 4.91 -18.45
C SER A 119 25.42 5.29 -19.53
N GLU A 120 24.24 4.66 -19.54
CA GLU A 120 23.29 4.73 -20.63
C GLU A 120 22.03 5.49 -20.30
N ALA A 121 21.63 5.49 -19.04
CA ALA A 121 20.35 6.09 -18.64
C ALA A 121 20.44 6.84 -17.30
N SER A 122 19.48 7.75 -17.11
CA SER A 122 19.28 8.48 -15.85
C SER A 122 17.80 8.56 -15.54
N ARG A 123 17.41 8.33 -14.27
CA ARG A 123 16.03 8.35 -13.80
C ARG A 123 15.91 9.00 -12.44
N GLY A 124 14.88 9.82 -12.26
CA GLY A 124 14.47 10.31 -10.95
C GLY A 124 13.82 9.20 -10.13
N VAL A 125 14.24 9.06 -8.89
CA VAL A 125 13.76 8.03 -7.97
C VAL A 125 13.57 8.63 -6.57
N ILE A 126 12.79 7.95 -5.74
CA ILE A 126 12.80 8.16 -4.30
C ILE A 126 13.69 7.08 -3.70
N VAL A 127 14.80 7.49 -3.11
CA VAL A 127 15.70 6.59 -2.38
C VAL A 127 15.27 6.51 -0.92
N MET A 128 15.41 5.32 -0.35
CA MET A 128 15.14 5.08 1.06
C MET A 128 16.35 4.39 1.70
N GLY A 129 17.03 5.12 2.59
CA GLY A 129 18.06 4.54 3.45
C GLY A 129 17.43 3.81 4.63
N ILE A 130 17.86 2.59 4.86
CA ILE A 130 17.28 1.69 5.85
C ILE A 130 18.37 0.99 6.68
N TYR A 131 17.98 0.49 7.83
CA TYR A 131 18.74 -0.51 8.58
C TYR A 131 18.18 -1.90 8.22
N PRO A 132 18.89 -2.73 7.45
CA PRO A 132 18.36 -3.97 6.89
C PRO A 132 17.71 -4.90 7.91
N ASP A 133 18.36 -5.10 9.06
CA ASP A 133 17.86 -6.00 10.11
C ASP A 133 16.58 -5.51 10.79
N ARG A 134 16.42 -4.19 10.95
CA ARG A 134 15.20 -3.62 11.52
C ARG A 134 14.08 -3.57 10.48
N GLU A 135 14.43 -3.33 9.23
CA GLU A 135 13.50 -3.23 8.12
C GLU A 135 12.77 -4.55 7.84
N LYS A 136 13.45 -5.68 7.97
CA LYS A 136 12.87 -7.03 7.82
C LYS A 136 11.65 -7.28 8.72
N ASN A 137 11.58 -6.60 9.88
CA ASN A 137 10.49 -6.73 10.83
C ASN A 137 9.30 -5.79 10.54
N ILE A 138 9.46 -4.84 9.60
CA ILE A 138 8.44 -3.82 9.29
C ILE A 138 7.92 -3.98 7.88
N SER A 139 8.79 -4.24 6.91
CA SER A 139 8.42 -4.37 5.50
C SER A 139 8.69 -5.77 4.98
N LYS A 140 7.89 -6.16 3.99
CA LYS A 140 8.03 -7.44 3.28
C LYS A 140 8.94 -7.34 2.04
N ILE A 141 9.73 -6.27 1.91
CA ILE A 141 10.61 -6.10 0.74
C ILE A 141 11.61 -7.26 0.64
N ASN A 142 12.08 -7.79 1.76
CA ASN A 142 12.93 -8.96 1.79
C ASN A 142 12.25 -10.21 1.17
N GLU A 143 10.93 -10.38 1.37
CA GLU A 143 10.16 -11.50 0.78
C GLU A 143 9.91 -11.28 -0.72
N TYR A 144 9.89 -10.04 -1.17
CA TYR A 144 9.71 -9.66 -2.57
C TYR A 144 11.00 -9.56 -3.36
N THR A 145 12.15 -9.82 -2.72
CA THR A 145 13.42 -9.92 -3.40
C THR A 145 13.40 -11.16 -4.31
N LEU A 146 13.67 -10.94 -5.59
CA LEU A 146 13.62 -11.99 -6.59
C LEU A 146 14.78 -12.98 -6.37
N ASN A 147 14.48 -14.28 -6.52
CA ASN A 147 15.51 -15.34 -6.51
C ASN A 147 16.19 -15.47 -7.89
N GLU A 148 16.59 -14.35 -8.47
CA GLU A 148 17.40 -14.33 -9.68
C GLU A 148 18.87 -14.59 -9.30
N GLU A 149 19.68 -15.04 -10.25
CA GLU A 149 21.08 -15.42 -10.00
C GLU A 149 21.87 -14.26 -9.40
N GLY A 150 22.41 -14.48 -8.19
CA GLY A 150 23.14 -13.47 -7.42
C GLY A 150 22.29 -12.43 -6.66
N SER A 151 20.98 -12.40 -6.87
CA SER A 151 20.10 -11.47 -6.18
C SER A 151 19.90 -11.87 -4.73
N ARG A 152 20.13 -10.93 -3.81
CA ARG A 152 19.91 -11.11 -2.39
C ARG A 152 19.51 -9.81 -1.71
N TYR A 153 18.87 -9.93 -0.57
CA TYR A 153 18.53 -8.78 0.27
C TYR A 153 19.80 -8.15 0.87
N LEU A 154 19.70 -6.89 1.31
CA LEU A 154 20.78 -6.18 1.99
C LEU A 154 21.07 -6.84 3.35
N ASP A 155 22.35 -7.15 3.59
CA ASP A 155 22.83 -7.83 4.81
C ASP A 155 23.88 -7.00 5.55
N ASP A 156 24.62 -6.13 4.86
CA ASP A 156 25.65 -5.30 5.47
C ASP A 156 25.27 -3.82 5.40
N PRO A 157 25.01 -3.16 6.55
CA PRO A 157 24.69 -1.74 6.56
C PRO A 157 25.88 -0.83 6.19
N SER A 158 27.12 -1.35 6.19
CA SER A 158 28.31 -0.61 5.78
C SER A 158 28.62 -0.75 4.28
N ALA A 159 28.00 -1.70 3.59
CA ALA A 159 28.20 -1.87 2.17
C ALA A 159 27.48 -0.79 1.37
N ASN A 160 28.10 -0.32 0.30
CA ASN A 160 27.48 0.56 -0.67
C ASN A 160 26.59 -0.24 -1.63
N ASP A 161 25.61 -0.94 -1.07
CA ASP A 161 24.69 -1.81 -1.80
C ASP A 161 23.31 -1.17 -1.92
N ILE A 162 22.61 -1.45 -3.03
CA ILE A 162 21.25 -0.99 -3.29
C ILE A 162 20.36 -2.12 -3.79
N LEU A 163 19.10 -2.11 -3.32
CA LEU A 163 18.01 -2.87 -3.92
C LEU A 163 17.23 -1.96 -4.86
N ILE A 164 16.98 -2.42 -6.06
CA ILE A 164 16.17 -1.69 -7.04
C ILE A 164 14.99 -2.55 -7.52
N SER A 165 13.91 -1.91 -7.95
CA SER A 165 12.79 -2.66 -8.52
C SER A 165 13.18 -3.23 -9.89
N LYS A 166 12.64 -4.41 -10.24
CA LYS A 166 12.84 -5.04 -11.56
C LYS A 166 12.52 -4.07 -12.69
N THR A 167 11.42 -3.36 -12.62
CA THR A 167 11.04 -2.36 -13.63
C THR A 167 12.03 -1.21 -13.76
N LEU A 168 12.69 -0.81 -12.66
CA LEU A 168 13.73 0.22 -12.71
C LEU A 168 15.01 -0.33 -13.31
N ALA A 169 15.40 -1.57 -12.97
CA ALA A 169 16.54 -2.25 -13.54
C ALA A 169 16.43 -2.38 -15.06
N GLU A 170 15.27 -2.80 -15.56
CA GLU A 170 14.97 -2.86 -17.00
C GLU A 170 15.07 -1.48 -17.68
N LYS A 171 14.63 -0.39 -17.02
CA LYS A 171 14.71 0.98 -17.56
C LYS A 171 16.11 1.59 -17.53
N LEU A 172 16.99 1.07 -16.71
CA LEU A 172 18.38 1.52 -16.57
C LEU A 172 19.36 0.60 -17.29
N ASP A 173 18.87 -0.52 -17.84
CA ASP A 173 19.64 -1.61 -18.46
C ASP A 173 20.76 -2.10 -17.56
N VAL A 174 20.38 -2.48 -16.31
CA VAL A 174 21.32 -2.98 -15.29
C VAL A 174 20.88 -4.31 -14.74
N VAL A 175 21.86 -5.13 -14.35
CA VAL A 175 21.67 -6.42 -13.70
C VAL A 175 22.27 -6.43 -12.30
N VAL A 176 22.04 -7.52 -11.56
CA VAL A 176 22.63 -7.71 -10.23
C VAL A 176 24.15 -7.75 -10.35
N GLY A 177 24.85 -6.98 -9.52
CA GLY A 177 26.31 -6.82 -9.54
C GLY A 177 26.79 -5.55 -10.24
N ASP A 178 25.96 -4.91 -11.06
CA ASP A 178 26.33 -3.66 -11.73
C ASP A 178 26.45 -2.50 -10.76
N LYS A 179 27.23 -1.50 -11.17
CA LYS A 179 27.41 -0.26 -10.42
C LYS A 179 26.52 0.84 -10.96
N VAL A 180 25.83 1.53 -10.07
CA VAL A 180 25.01 2.71 -10.35
C VAL A 180 25.48 3.88 -9.53
N VAL A 181 25.29 5.09 -10.03
CA VAL A 181 25.60 6.33 -9.29
C VAL A 181 24.30 6.96 -8.83
N LEU A 182 24.17 7.14 -7.53
CA LEU A 182 23.06 7.84 -6.92
C LEU A 182 23.47 9.30 -6.69
N LEU A 183 22.77 10.23 -7.30
CA LEU A 183 22.95 11.65 -7.14
C LEU A 183 21.85 12.18 -6.22
N VAL A 184 22.23 12.76 -5.10
CA VAL A 184 21.33 13.37 -4.12
C VAL A 184 21.71 14.84 -3.96
N GLN A 185 20.71 15.68 -3.80
CA GLN A 185 20.95 17.09 -3.49
C GLN A 185 21.17 17.24 -1.97
N ASP A 186 22.28 17.81 -1.60
CA ASP A 186 22.64 18.07 -0.21
C ASP A 186 21.96 19.35 0.33
N GLU A 187 22.12 19.63 1.62
CA GLU A 187 21.58 20.81 2.32
C GLU A 187 22.02 22.15 1.66
N ASP A 188 23.21 22.19 1.11
CA ASP A 188 23.76 23.36 0.40
C ASP A 188 23.32 23.43 -1.09
N ASN A 189 22.33 22.66 -1.51
CA ASN A 189 21.89 22.50 -2.91
C ASN A 189 22.98 21.97 -3.86
N GLU A 190 24.06 21.40 -3.33
CA GLU A 190 25.08 20.74 -4.13
C GLU A 190 24.68 19.30 -4.47
N MET A 191 25.04 18.84 -5.66
CA MET A 191 24.78 17.47 -6.10
C MET A 191 25.92 16.56 -5.65
N THR A 192 25.64 15.71 -4.68
CA THR A 192 26.60 14.69 -4.21
C THR A 192 26.30 13.35 -4.84
N GLY A 193 27.33 12.70 -5.38
CA GLY A 193 27.23 11.41 -6.05
C GLY A 193 27.84 10.29 -5.22
N VAL A 194 27.11 9.19 -5.03
CA VAL A 194 27.57 7.97 -4.37
C VAL A 194 27.46 6.79 -5.32
N GLY A 195 28.55 6.05 -5.50
CA GLY A 195 28.56 4.79 -6.26
C GLY A 195 28.00 3.65 -5.41
N LEU A 196 27.00 2.96 -5.92
CA LEU A 196 26.33 1.83 -5.27
C LEU A 196 26.37 0.60 -6.17
N THR A 197 26.39 -0.58 -5.57
CA THR A 197 26.30 -1.85 -6.31
C THR A 197 24.88 -2.41 -6.20
N VAL A 198 24.30 -2.81 -7.33
CA VAL A 198 22.99 -3.47 -7.36
C VAL A 198 23.12 -4.85 -6.72
N ARG A 199 22.62 -4.98 -5.48
CA ARG A 199 22.73 -6.21 -4.70
C ARG A 199 21.60 -7.19 -5.00
N GLY A 200 20.47 -6.68 -5.37
CA GLY A 200 19.33 -7.49 -5.70
C GLY A 200 18.20 -6.69 -6.32
N LEU A 201 17.30 -7.43 -6.93
CA LEU A 201 16.10 -6.92 -7.55
C LEU A 201 14.89 -7.32 -6.72
N PHE A 202 13.90 -6.44 -6.61
CA PHE A 202 12.63 -6.76 -5.96
C PHE A 202 11.45 -6.44 -6.88
N GLN A 203 10.38 -7.20 -6.71
CA GLN A 203 9.12 -6.96 -7.42
C GLN A 203 7.96 -7.02 -6.45
N THR A 204 7.33 -5.87 -6.22
CA THR A 204 6.13 -5.78 -5.39
C THR A 204 4.89 -6.24 -6.19
N PRO A 205 3.87 -6.84 -5.52
CA PRO A 205 2.64 -7.28 -6.20
C PRO A 205 1.78 -6.11 -6.72
N VAL A 206 2.10 -4.87 -6.35
CA VAL A 206 1.41 -3.67 -6.83
C VAL A 206 2.23 -3.04 -7.96
N ARG A 207 1.62 -2.93 -9.13
CA ARG A 207 2.13 -2.15 -10.26
C ARG A 207 1.79 -0.68 -10.14
#